data_1b4318746de6c510b56e7ec5f54d82dd
#
_entry.id   1b4318746de6c510b56e7ec5f54d82dd
#
_cell.length_a   1.000
_cell.length_b   1.000
_cell.length_c   1.000
_cell.angle_alpha   90.00
_cell.angle_beta   90.00
_cell.angle_gamma   90.00
#
_symmetry.space_group_name_H-M   'P 1'
#
loop_
_entity.id
_entity.type
_entity.pdbx_description
1 polymer ?
#
loop_
_entity_poly.entity_id
_entity_poly.type
_entity_poly.pdbx_seq_one_letter_code
_entity_poly.pdbx_strand_id
1 'polypeptide(L)'
;MSDRLTMQDPRDQYPRPPFPRQPQPAPGLVARMEPQPDHGEEAYHGHARLKGRRALITGADSGIGRAVAIAYAREGADVAISYLPSEEADAREVIALIEAEGVKALSLPGDVRDEAWNATMVERTLEAFGGLDILVVNAGRQQFREDVGQVSTEDFDATLKTNLYALHWLCQAATPHLPPGAAVITTASIQAYEPSDILLDYATTKGGIVTYTKALAKQLIEKGVRVNAVAPGPFWTVLQPSGGQPQEKVEKFGAHSAFGRPGQPVEIVPVYVLLASQEASFVTGEVWGVTGGAGIA
;
A
#
# COMPACT_ATOMS: atom_id res chain seq x y z
N MET A 1 -15.04 -15.25 11.25
CA MET A 1 -13.76 -14.51 11.19
C MET A 1 -12.63 -15.49 11.39
N SER A 2 -11.57 -15.42 10.61
CA SER A 2 -10.42 -16.31 10.78
C SER A 2 -9.60 -15.83 11.98
N ASP A 3 -9.43 -16.69 12.98
CA ASP A 3 -8.45 -16.47 14.03
C ASP A 3 -7.04 -16.60 13.40
N ARG A 4 -6.31 -15.50 13.31
CA ARG A 4 -4.97 -15.45 12.70
C ARG A 4 -3.87 -16.01 13.60
N LEU A 5 -4.15 -16.28 14.85
CA LEU A 5 -3.20 -16.82 15.83
C LEU A 5 -3.26 -18.35 15.91
N THR A 6 -4.34 -18.95 15.42
CA THR A 6 -4.50 -20.42 15.40
C THR A 6 -3.99 -21.00 14.07
N MET A 7 -3.20 -22.07 14.15
CA MET A 7 -2.73 -22.81 12.99
C MET A 7 -3.90 -23.40 12.21
N GLN A 8 -4.00 -23.08 10.93
CA GLN A 8 -5.08 -23.53 10.05
C GLN A 8 -4.57 -23.62 8.60
N ASP A 9 -5.32 -24.29 7.73
CA ASP A 9 -4.97 -24.37 6.32
C ASP A 9 -5.13 -22.97 5.66
N PRO A 10 -4.07 -22.35 5.18
CA PRO A 10 -4.15 -20.99 4.63
C PRO A 10 -4.97 -20.90 3.34
N ARG A 11 -5.25 -22.05 2.67
CA ARG A 11 -6.06 -22.08 1.46
C ARG A 11 -7.54 -21.83 1.75
N ASP A 12 -8.00 -22.13 2.96
CA ASP A 12 -9.41 -22.09 3.36
C ASP A 12 -9.76 -20.91 4.29
N GLN A 13 -8.79 -20.02 4.57
CA GLN A 13 -9.00 -18.90 5.48
C GLN A 13 -9.94 -17.82 4.94
N TYR A 14 -10.01 -17.65 3.62
CA TYR A 14 -10.72 -16.55 2.98
C TYR A 14 -11.46 -17.02 1.72
N PRO A 15 -12.45 -16.25 1.25
CA PRO A 15 -13.23 -16.59 0.07
C PRO A 15 -12.36 -16.85 -1.17
N ARG A 16 -12.79 -17.85 -1.94
CA ARG A 16 -12.23 -18.19 -3.24
C ARG A 16 -13.13 -17.73 -4.37
N PRO A 17 -12.59 -17.45 -5.57
CA PRO A 17 -13.44 -17.22 -6.73
C PRO A 17 -14.35 -18.44 -7.02
N PRO A 18 -15.48 -18.26 -7.74
CA PRO A 18 -15.81 -17.03 -8.46
C PRO A 18 -16.40 -15.94 -7.58
N PHE A 19 -16.02 -14.68 -7.89
CA PHE A 19 -16.60 -13.50 -7.27
C PHE A 19 -17.66 -12.86 -8.18
N PRO A 20 -18.59 -12.05 -7.65
CA PRO A 20 -19.55 -11.33 -8.47
C PRO A 20 -18.88 -10.26 -9.33
N ARG A 21 -19.47 -9.96 -10.49
CA ARG A 21 -19.13 -8.76 -11.27
C ARG A 21 -19.51 -7.53 -10.45
N GLN A 22 -18.60 -6.59 -10.32
CA GLN A 22 -18.78 -5.42 -9.44
C GLN A 22 -18.02 -4.20 -9.96
N PRO A 23 -18.31 -3.73 -11.20
CA PRO A 23 -17.59 -2.59 -11.75
C PRO A 23 -17.86 -1.34 -10.93
N GLN A 24 -16.80 -0.62 -10.61
CA GLN A 24 -16.86 0.67 -9.95
C GLN A 24 -16.09 1.71 -10.78
N PRO A 25 -16.52 3.00 -10.80
CA PRO A 25 -15.65 4.05 -11.31
C PRO A 25 -14.44 4.21 -10.42
N ALA A 26 -13.27 4.49 -11.01
CA ALA A 26 -12.07 4.79 -10.22
C ALA A 26 -12.26 6.09 -9.40
N PRO A 27 -11.75 6.15 -8.14
CA PRO A 27 -10.91 5.16 -7.46
C PRO A 27 -11.67 3.97 -6.86
N GLY A 28 -13.01 4.03 -6.77
CA GLY A 28 -13.87 3.04 -6.13
C GLY A 28 -14.04 3.26 -4.63
N LEU A 29 -14.94 2.50 -4.00
CA LEU A 29 -15.20 2.54 -2.56
C LEU A 29 -15.21 1.12 -1.98
N VAL A 30 -14.57 0.94 -0.84
CA VAL A 30 -14.48 -0.34 -0.13
C VAL A 30 -15.87 -0.88 0.23
N ALA A 31 -16.77 0.00 0.71
CA ALA A 31 -18.12 -0.36 1.11
C ALA A 31 -18.96 -1.03 -0.01
N ARG A 32 -18.53 -0.92 -1.28
CA ARG A 32 -19.21 -1.52 -2.44
C ARG A 32 -18.60 -2.85 -2.88
N MET A 33 -17.56 -3.33 -2.20
CA MET A 33 -16.94 -4.61 -2.57
C MET A 33 -17.73 -5.81 -2.04
N GLU A 34 -17.76 -6.87 -2.84
CA GLU A 34 -18.36 -8.15 -2.46
C GLU A 34 -17.45 -9.32 -2.91
N PRO A 35 -16.96 -10.18 -1.98
CA PRO A 35 -17.02 -10.00 -0.52
C PRO A 35 -16.22 -8.80 -0.04
N GLN A 36 -16.55 -8.31 1.16
CA GLN A 36 -15.76 -7.27 1.80
C GLN A 36 -14.32 -7.74 2.02
N PRO A 37 -13.30 -6.94 1.70
CA PRO A 37 -11.92 -7.27 2.03
C PRO A 37 -11.67 -7.19 3.54
N ASP A 38 -10.82 -8.07 4.06
CA ASP A 38 -10.35 -8.03 5.45
C ASP A 38 -9.09 -7.15 5.52
N HIS A 39 -9.21 -6.00 6.19
CA HIS A 39 -8.08 -5.09 6.44
C HIS A 39 -7.48 -5.26 7.84
N GLY A 40 -8.04 -6.18 8.64
CA GLY A 40 -7.59 -6.46 10.00
C GLY A 40 -8.36 -5.72 11.07
N GLU A 41 -9.53 -5.14 10.76
CA GLU A 41 -10.37 -4.38 11.71
C GLU A 41 -10.65 -5.16 13.00
N GLU A 42 -10.79 -6.49 12.89
CA GLU A 42 -11.00 -7.38 14.03
C GLU A 42 -9.89 -8.43 14.18
N ALA A 43 -9.24 -8.80 13.07
CA ALA A 43 -8.33 -9.95 13.02
C ALA A 43 -6.88 -9.61 13.35
N TYR A 44 -6.46 -8.33 13.31
CA TYR A 44 -5.09 -7.94 13.62
C TYR A 44 -4.95 -7.53 15.09
N HIS A 45 -3.97 -8.11 15.79
CA HIS A 45 -3.61 -7.78 17.16
C HIS A 45 -2.20 -7.18 17.20
N GLY A 46 -2.07 -5.99 17.78
CA GLY A 46 -0.78 -5.31 17.92
C GLY A 46 0.05 -5.85 19.09
N HIS A 47 1.36 -5.67 18.98
CA HIS A 47 2.36 -6.09 19.98
C HIS A 47 3.30 -4.94 20.36
N ALA A 48 2.88 -3.68 20.13
CA ALA A 48 3.62 -2.46 20.43
C ALA A 48 4.99 -2.34 19.72
N ARG A 49 5.17 -2.97 18.56
CA ARG A 49 6.43 -2.95 17.79
C ARG A 49 6.77 -1.58 17.21
N LEU A 50 5.77 -0.70 17.06
CA LEU A 50 5.94 0.66 16.53
C LEU A 50 5.59 1.74 17.57
N LYS A 51 5.61 1.39 18.85
CA LYS A 51 5.22 2.29 19.93
C LYS A 51 6.00 3.62 19.88
N GLY A 52 5.25 4.73 19.81
CA GLY A 52 5.79 6.09 19.80
C GLY A 52 6.41 6.51 18.46
N ARG A 53 6.29 5.70 17.40
CA ARG A 53 6.69 6.09 16.04
C ARG A 53 5.58 6.89 15.36
N ARG A 54 5.95 7.67 14.36
CA ARG A 54 5.08 8.57 13.60
C ARG A 54 5.15 8.16 12.13
N ALA A 55 4.02 7.81 11.55
CA ALA A 55 3.92 7.27 10.20
C ALA A 55 3.10 8.19 9.28
N LEU A 56 3.53 8.33 8.03
CA LEU A 56 2.76 8.86 6.91
C LEU A 56 2.55 7.75 5.88
N ILE A 57 1.29 7.49 5.51
CA ILE A 57 0.90 6.43 4.57
C ILE A 57 0.04 7.02 3.47
N THR A 58 0.42 6.86 2.21
CA THR A 58 -0.38 7.32 1.07
C THR A 58 -1.33 6.24 0.55
N GLY A 59 -2.55 6.64 0.12
CA GLY A 59 -3.60 5.72 -0.33
C GLY A 59 -4.03 4.77 0.80
N ALA A 60 -4.32 5.35 1.97
CA ALA A 60 -4.57 4.57 3.18
C ALA A 60 -6.05 4.58 3.63
N ASP A 61 -6.95 5.07 2.80
CA ASP A 61 -8.40 4.96 2.93
C ASP A 61 -8.89 3.54 2.65
N SER A 62 -8.20 2.80 1.79
CA SER A 62 -8.63 1.52 1.27
C SER A 62 -7.48 0.51 1.10
N GLY A 63 -7.83 -0.75 0.78
CA GLY A 63 -6.90 -1.79 0.38
C GLY A 63 -5.73 -2.02 1.32
N ILE A 64 -4.53 -2.15 0.76
CA ILE A 64 -3.31 -2.43 1.53
C ILE A 64 -2.97 -1.26 2.46
N GLY A 65 -3.12 -0.02 2.00
CA GLY A 65 -2.84 1.18 2.80
C GLY A 65 -3.71 1.26 4.06
N ARG A 66 -5.02 1.00 3.94
CA ARG A 66 -5.96 0.90 5.08
C ARG A 66 -5.50 -0.15 6.09
N ALA A 67 -5.17 -1.35 5.62
CA ALA A 67 -4.71 -2.43 6.48
C ALA A 67 -3.41 -2.08 7.22
N VAL A 68 -2.46 -1.42 6.54
CA VAL A 68 -1.21 -0.96 7.13
C VAL A 68 -1.48 0.13 8.17
N ALA A 69 -2.37 1.08 7.90
CA ALA A 69 -2.72 2.17 8.83
C ALA A 69 -3.33 1.62 10.13
N ILE A 70 -4.30 0.70 10.03
CA ILE A 70 -4.92 0.04 11.18
C ILE A 70 -3.86 -0.71 12.00
N ALA A 71 -3.01 -1.48 11.34
CA ALA A 71 -1.98 -2.25 12.03
C ALA A 71 -0.93 -1.35 12.71
N TYR A 72 -0.50 -0.28 12.06
CA TYR A 72 0.48 0.65 12.65
C TYR A 72 -0.09 1.34 13.89
N ALA A 73 -1.37 1.72 13.86
CA ALA A 73 -2.05 2.25 15.04
C ALA A 73 -2.07 1.22 16.20
N ARG A 74 -2.42 -0.03 15.92
CA ARG A 74 -2.40 -1.12 16.91
C ARG A 74 -1.01 -1.48 17.43
N GLU A 75 0.01 -1.26 16.61
CA GLU A 75 1.41 -1.37 17.04
C GLU A 75 1.91 -0.13 17.81
N GLY A 76 1.05 0.87 18.02
CA GLY A 76 1.29 2.04 18.86
C GLY A 76 1.94 3.23 18.14
N ALA A 77 1.83 3.33 16.83
CA ALA A 77 2.29 4.47 16.05
C ALA A 77 1.19 5.53 15.87
N ASP A 78 1.57 6.82 15.87
CA ASP A 78 0.74 7.90 15.34
C ASP A 78 0.69 7.78 13.81
N VAL A 79 -0.49 7.92 13.19
CA VAL A 79 -0.68 7.63 11.77
C VAL A 79 -1.35 8.77 11.03
N ALA A 80 -0.67 9.31 10.02
CA ALA A 80 -1.23 10.20 9.00
C ALA A 80 -1.60 9.40 7.76
N ILE A 81 -2.81 9.61 7.23
CA ILE A 81 -3.29 8.94 6.02
C ILE A 81 -3.59 9.96 4.92
N SER A 82 -3.09 9.69 3.70
CA SER A 82 -3.43 10.47 2.52
C SER A 82 -4.34 9.68 1.59
N TYR A 83 -5.31 10.38 0.99
CA TYR A 83 -6.34 9.82 0.12
C TYR A 83 -6.93 10.90 -0.79
N LEU A 84 -7.63 10.52 -1.86
CA LEU A 84 -8.35 11.49 -2.69
C LEU A 84 -9.61 12.00 -1.97
N PRO A 85 -9.99 13.28 -2.10
CA PRO A 85 -11.20 13.82 -1.46
C PRO A 85 -12.49 13.06 -1.77
N SER A 86 -12.55 12.35 -2.90
CA SER A 86 -13.68 11.49 -3.27
C SER A 86 -13.80 10.22 -2.42
N GLU A 87 -12.75 9.84 -1.69
CA GLU A 87 -12.64 8.65 -0.83
C GLU A 87 -12.85 8.98 0.65
N GLU A 88 -13.31 10.20 0.97
CA GLU A 88 -13.51 10.71 2.32
C GLU A 88 -14.35 9.78 3.22
N ALA A 89 -15.33 9.07 2.64
CA ALA A 89 -16.18 8.16 3.41
C ALA A 89 -15.36 6.99 3.99
N ASP A 90 -14.54 6.34 3.15
CA ASP A 90 -13.67 5.24 3.57
C ASP A 90 -12.57 5.74 4.53
N ALA A 91 -12.01 6.92 4.26
CA ALA A 91 -10.96 7.52 5.09
C ALA A 91 -11.43 7.84 6.51
N ARG A 92 -12.67 8.32 6.69
CA ARG A 92 -13.24 8.58 8.02
C ARG A 92 -13.34 7.34 8.88
N GLU A 93 -13.68 6.20 8.29
CA GLU A 93 -13.69 4.93 9.01
C GLU A 93 -12.28 4.56 9.50
N VAL A 94 -11.26 4.74 8.65
CA VAL A 94 -9.86 4.47 9.03
C VAL A 94 -9.40 5.41 10.14
N ILE A 95 -9.70 6.70 10.06
CA ILE A 95 -9.37 7.66 11.13
C ILE A 95 -10.00 7.24 12.46
N ALA A 96 -11.29 6.87 12.45
CA ALA A 96 -11.97 6.43 13.67
C ALA A 96 -11.31 5.16 14.26
N LEU A 97 -10.88 4.21 13.41
CA LEU A 97 -10.19 3.00 13.85
C LEU A 97 -8.81 3.32 14.45
N ILE A 98 -8.06 4.27 13.88
CA ILE A 98 -6.76 4.70 14.41
C ILE A 98 -6.95 5.37 15.79
N GLU A 99 -7.89 6.30 15.89
CA GLU A 99 -8.17 7.02 17.14
C GLU A 99 -8.65 6.07 18.27
N ALA A 100 -9.39 5.02 17.93
CA ALA A 100 -9.83 4.01 18.89
C ALA A 100 -8.67 3.25 19.57
N GLU A 101 -7.49 3.20 18.95
CA GLU A 101 -6.27 2.60 19.53
C GLU A 101 -5.53 3.56 20.48
N GLY A 102 -6.02 4.80 20.67
CA GLY A 102 -5.45 5.79 21.59
C GLY A 102 -4.19 6.49 21.06
N VAL A 103 -3.91 6.41 19.79
CA VAL A 103 -2.83 7.12 19.09
C VAL A 103 -3.38 8.30 18.29
N LYS A 104 -2.50 9.18 17.81
CA LYS A 104 -2.93 10.32 16.99
C LYS A 104 -3.23 9.87 15.56
N ALA A 105 -4.31 10.40 15.00
CA ALA A 105 -4.65 10.27 13.60
C ALA A 105 -4.57 11.63 12.89
N LEU A 106 -4.14 11.66 11.63
CA LEU A 106 -4.16 12.85 10.78
C LEU A 106 -4.71 12.51 9.39
N SER A 107 -5.75 13.25 9.00
CA SER A 107 -6.38 13.15 7.69
C SER A 107 -5.76 14.15 6.71
N LEU A 108 -5.32 13.66 5.54
CA LEU A 108 -4.64 14.42 4.50
C LEU A 108 -5.30 14.20 3.12
N PRO A 109 -6.52 14.79 2.91
CA PRO A 109 -7.20 14.70 1.62
C PRO A 109 -6.49 15.52 0.54
N GLY A 110 -6.14 14.91 -0.59
CA GLY A 110 -5.52 15.57 -1.74
C GLY A 110 -4.98 14.60 -2.77
N ASP A 111 -4.54 15.14 -3.90
CA ASP A 111 -4.06 14.33 -5.03
C ASP A 111 -2.53 14.25 -5.01
N VAL A 112 -1.98 13.05 -4.88
CA VAL A 112 -0.52 12.81 -4.89
C VAL A 112 0.13 13.16 -6.23
N ARG A 113 -0.64 13.40 -7.30
CA ARG A 113 -0.14 13.90 -8.59
C ARG A 113 0.25 15.37 -8.57
N ASP A 114 -0.10 16.08 -7.52
CA ASP A 114 0.32 17.46 -7.28
C ASP A 114 1.62 17.47 -6.45
N GLU A 115 2.70 17.99 -7.03
CA GLU A 115 4.01 18.09 -6.37
C GLU A 115 3.95 18.91 -5.07
N ALA A 116 3.27 20.05 -5.10
CA ALA A 116 3.16 20.92 -3.92
C ALA A 116 2.37 20.23 -2.78
N TRP A 117 1.37 19.43 -3.13
CA TRP A 117 0.62 18.65 -2.15
C TRP A 117 1.51 17.63 -1.43
N ASN A 118 2.42 16.96 -2.14
CA ASN A 118 3.34 16.00 -1.51
C ASN A 118 4.24 16.65 -0.45
N ALA A 119 4.76 17.85 -0.70
CA ALA A 119 5.49 18.62 0.31
C ALA A 119 4.58 19.00 1.49
N THR A 120 3.38 19.51 1.21
CA THR A 120 2.39 19.90 2.23
C THR A 120 2.00 18.73 3.14
N MET A 121 1.84 17.52 2.61
CA MET A 121 1.55 16.33 3.44
C MET A 121 2.63 16.06 4.47
N VAL A 122 3.89 16.17 4.06
CA VAL A 122 5.04 15.98 4.98
C VAL A 122 5.05 17.09 6.04
N GLU A 123 4.93 18.35 5.65
CA GLU A 123 4.90 19.50 6.57
C GLU A 123 3.78 19.35 7.61
N ARG A 124 2.56 19.06 7.18
CA ARG A 124 1.42 18.87 8.10
C ARG A 124 1.62 17.68 9.05
N THR A 125 2.26 16.62 8.58
CA THR A 125 2.59 15.45 9.44
C THR A 125 3.62 15.84 10.50
N LEU A 126 4.66 16.58 10.12
CA LEU A 126 5.67 17.08 11.06
C LEU A 126 5.07 18.04 12.10
N GLU A 127 4.18 18.94 11.68
CA GLU A 127 3.46 19.85 12.59
C GLU A 127 2.58 19.10 13.59
N ALA A 128 1.79 18.13 13.13
CA ALA A 128 0.84 17.39 13.95
C ALA A 128 1.50 16.44 14.95
N PHE A 129 2.59 15.76 14.51
CA PHE A 129 3.21 14.69 15.29
C PHE A 129 4.57 15.08 15.90
N GLY A 130 5.15 16.19 15.49
CA GLY A 130 6.48 16.63 15.93
C GLY A 130 7.63 15.86 15.28
N GLY A 131 7.40 15.15 14.17
CA GLY A 131 8.41 14.43 13.40
C GLY A 131 7.81 13.34 12.52
N LEU A 132 8.69 12.61 11.80
CA LEU A 132 8.32 11.52 10.91
C LEU A 132 9.36 10.39 11.01
N ASP A 133 8.92 9.17 11.34
CA ASP A 133 9.79 8.00 11.51
C ASP A 133 9.57 6.94 10.43
N ILE A 134 8.37 6.89 9.86
CA ILE A 134 7.99 5.89 8.87
C ILE A 134 7.26 6.57 7.72
N LEU A 135 7.76 6.40 6.50
CA LEU A 135 7.09 6.81 5.27
C LEU A 135 6.68 5.56 4.48
N VAL A 136 5.37 5.38 4.26
CA VAL A 136 4.84 4.31 3.40
C VAL A 136 4.26 4.93 2.14
N VAL A 137 4.92 4.72 1.00
CA VAL A 137 4.46 5.17 -0.31
C VAL A 137 3.70 4.02 -0.97
N ASN A 138 2.36 4.05 -0.78
CA ASN A 138 1.48 2.96 -1.19
C ASN A 138 0.46 3.38 -2.26
N ALA A 139 0.03 4.64 -2.31
CA ALA A 139 -0.91 5.11 -3.33
C ALA A 139 -0.51 4.63 -4.73
N GLY A 140 -1.48 4.13 -5.49
CA GLY A 140 -1.20 3.60 -6.82
C GLY A 140 -2.41 3.66 -7.75
N ARG A 141 -2.14 3.96 -9.01
CA ARG A 141 -3.09 3.91 -10.11
C ARG A 141 -2.79 2.71 -10.99
N GLN A 142 -3.81 1.92 -11.30
CA GLN A 142 -3.79 0.78 -12.21
C GLN A 142 -5.03 0.85 -13.09
N GLN A 143 -4.84 0.88 -14.40
CA GLN A 143 -5.93 0.83 -15.39
C GLN A 143 -5.54 -0.16 -16.48
N PHE A 144 -6.40 -1.16 -16.73
CA PHE A 144 -6.12 -2.11 -17.80
C PHE A 144 -6.39 -1.49 -19.17
N ARG A 145 -5.56 -1.88 -20.16
CA ARG A 145 -5.73 -1.58 -21.58
C ARG A 145 -5.28 -2.80 -22.36
N GLU A 146 -6.07 -3.23 -23.33
CA GLU A 146 -5.80 -4.45 -24.09
C GLU A 146 -4.71 -4.26 -25.16
N ASP A 147 -4.47 -3.00 -25.55
CA ASP A 147 -3.50 -2.68 -26.60
C ASP A 147 -2.75 -1.38 -26.25
N VAL A 148 -1.48 -1.30 -26.68
CA VAL A 148 -0.65 -0.12 -26.44
C VAL A 148 -1.24 1.15 -27.04
N GLY A 149 -1.96 1.08 -28.15
CA GLY A 149 -2.65 2.19 -28.78
C GLY A 149 -3.84 2.74 -27.98
N GLN A 150 -4.33 2.00 -26.99
CA GLN A 150 -5.37 2.44 -26.06
C GLN A 150 -4.82 3.21 -24.86
N VAL A 151 -3.51 3.19 -24.64
CA VAL A 151 -2.86 3.94 -23.56
C VAL A 151 -2.59 5.35 -24.05
N SER A 152 -3.48 6.30 -23.71
CA SER A 152 -3.25 7.71 -24.07
C SER A 152 -2.05 8.29 -23.32
N THR A 153 -1.47 9.38 -23.85
CA THR A 153 -0.39 10.10 -23.16
C THR A 153 -0.85 10.59 -21.78
N GLU A 154 -2.09 11.04 -21.66
CA GLU A 154 -2.70 11.53 -20.43
C GLU A 154 -2.85 10.40 -19.39
N ASP A 155 -3.27 9.20 -19.81
CA ASP A 155 -3.37 8.03 -18.94
C ASP A 155 -1.98 7.57 -18.47
N PHE A 156 -1.02 7.51 -19.39
CA PHE A 156 0.35 7.15 -19.09
C PHE A 156 1.00 8.14 -18.10
N ASP A 157 0.86 9.45 -18.35
CA ASP A 157 1.34 10.51 -17.47
C ASP A 157 0.68 10.45 -16.09
N ALA A 158 -0.64 10.24 -16.02
CA ALA A 158 -1.35 10.09 -14.76
C ALA A 158 -0.86 8.88 -13.93
N THR A 159 -0.56 7.76 -14.60
CA THR A 159 -0.01 6.57 -13.93
C THR A 159 1.43 6.81 -13.45
N LEU A 160 2.27 7.46 -14.25
CA LEU A 160 3.62 7.85 -13.85
C LEU A 160 3.60 8.84 -12.69
N LYS A 161 2.75 9.87 -12.74
CA LYS A 161 2.63 10.87 -11.66
C LYS A 161 2.17 10.24 -10.35
N THR A 162 1.17 9.37 -10.39
CA THR A 162 0.68 8.70 -9.18
C THR A 162 1.71 7.76 -8.59
N ASN A 163 2.35 6.92 -9.42
CA ASN A 163 3.13 5.79 -8.92
C ASN A 163 4.64 6.10 -8.77
N LEU A 164 5.19 7.01 -9.58
CA LEU A 164 6.63 7.30 -9.58
C LEU A 164 6.96 8.73 -9.18
N TYR A 165 6.28 9.74 -9.73
CA TYR A 165 6.60 11.13 -9.39
C TYR A 165 6.24 11.41 -7.94
N ALA A 166 5.06 10.98 -7.49
CA ALA A 166 4.66 11.11 -6.08
C ALA A 166 5.66 10.43 -5.13
N LEU A 167 6.16 9.24 -5.48
CA LEU A 167 7.23 8.59 -4.71
C LEU A 167 8.47 9.50 -4.60
N HIS A 168 8.91 10.08 -5.71
CA HIS A 168 10.07 10.95 -5.73
C HIS A 168 9.84 12.22 -4.89
N TRP A 169 8.74 12.92 -5.11
CA TRP A 169 8.41 14.17 -4.40
C TRP A 169 8.27 13.95 -2.88
N LEU A 170 7.59 12.86 -2.47
CA LEU A 170 7.47 12.49 -1.05
C LEU A 170 8.84 12.18 -0.43
N CYS A 171 9.66 11.39 -1.11
CA CYS A 171 11.00 11.08 -0.62
C CYS A 171 11.88 12.33 -0.52
N GLN A 172 11.79 13.24 -1.50
CA GLN A 172 12.50 14.50 -1.49
C GLN A 172 12.09 15.39 -0.31
N ALA A 173 10.78 15.51 -0.06
CA ALA A 173 10.26 16.30 1.05
C ALA A 173 10.55 15.66 2.41
N ALA A 174 10.41 14.34 2.54
CA ALA A 174 10.54 13.64 3.83
C ALA A 174 12.00 13.44 4.27
N THR A 175 12.92 13.15 3.33
CA THR A 175 14.31 12.75 3.65
C THR A 175 15.08 13.71 4.58
N PRO A 176 14.92 15.05 4.51
CA PRO A 176 15.58 15.96 5.44
C PRO A 176 15.14 15.80 6.90
N HIS A 177 13.97 15.23 7.13
CA HIS A 177 13.31 15.13 8.43
C HIS A 177 13.33 13.73 9.05
N LEU A 178 13.82 12.73 8.29
CA LEU A 178 13.90 11.34 8.78
C LEU A 178 15.11 11.18 9.72
N PRO A 179 14.88 10.79 11.00
CA PRO A 179 15.96 10.54 11.94
C PRO A 179 16.64 9.19 11.68
N PRO A 180 17.85 8.96 12.24
CA PRO A 180 18.44 7.63 12.29
C PRO A 180 17.48 6.61 12.92
N GLY A 181 17.31 5.45 12.28
CA GLY A 181 16.34 4.43 12.67
C GLY A 181 14.99 4.54 11.94
N ALA A 182 14.77 5.60 11.16
CA ALA A 182 13.58 5.73 10.31
C ALA A 182 13.54 4.68 9.18
N ALA A 183 12.33 4.47 8.63
CA ALA A 183 12.11 3.53 7.54
C ALA A 183 11.24 4.15 6.43
N VAL A 184 11.67 3.95 5.18
CA VAL A 184 10.84 4.22 3.99
C VAL A 184 10.44 2.87 3.39
N ILE A 185 9.15 2.68 3.15
CA ILE A 185 8.59 1.45 2.59
C ILE A 185 7.79 1.81 1.35
N THR A 186 8.15 1.24 0.22
CA THR A 186 7.47 1.44 -1.06
C THR A 186 6.62 0.24 -1.43
N THR A 187 5.49 0.47 -2.09
CA THR A 187 4.63 -0.60 -2.59
C THR A 187 4.91 -0.85 -4.08
N ALA A 188 5.76 -1.83 -4.36
CA ALA A 188 6.01 -2.35 -5.71
C ALA A 188 4.84 -3.26 -6.18
N SER A 189 5.13 -4.34 -6.89
CA SER A 189 4.18 -5.36 -7.31
C SER A 189 4.91 -6.55 -7.90
N ILE A 190 4.26 -7.72 -7.95
CA ILE A 190 4.67 -8.84 -8.81
C ILE A 190 4.79 -8.42 -10.27
N GLN A 191 4.03 -7.41 -10.70
CA GLN A 191 4.06 -6.84 -12.05
C GLN A 191 5.41 -6.20 -12.43
N ALA A 192 6.29 -5.98 -11.47
CA ALA A 192 7.67 -5.56 -11.73
C ALA A 192 8.55 -6.71 -12.27
N TYR A 193 8.14 -7.94 -12.08
CA TYR A 193 8.87 -9.17 -12.42
C TYR A 193 8.16 -10.00 -13.47
N GLU A 194 6.85 -10.11 -13.39
CA GLU A 194 5.97 -10.80 -14.33
C GLU A 194 4.91 -9.82 -14.85
N PRO A 195 5.27 -8.92 -15.78
CA PRO A 195 4.36 -7.89 -16.28
C PRO A 195 3.22 -8.50 -17.09
N SER A 196 1.98 -8.14 -16.77
CA SER A 196 0.81 -8.48 -17.57
C SER A 196 0.73 -7.60 -18.81
N ASP A 197 0.39 -8.19 -19.94
CA ASP A 197 0.21 -7.52 -21.24
C ASP A 197 -0.81 -6.37 -21.20
N ILE A 198 -1.84 -6.47 -20.36
CA ILE A 198 -2.88 -5.44 -20.24
C ILE A 198 -2.57 -4.33 -19.21
N LEU A 199 -1.39 -4.35 -18.58
CA LEU A 199 -0.98 -3.42 -17.51
C LEU A 199 0.35 -2.72 -17.82
N LEU A 200 0.55 -2.31 -19.07
CA LEU A 200 1.83 -1.83 -19.59
C LEU A 200 2.38 -0.64 -18.78
N ASP A 201 1.61 0.41 -18.58
CA ASP A 201 2.00 1.62 -17.84
C ASP A 201 2.21 1.32 -16.34
N TYR A 202 1.28 0.58 -15.75
CA TYR A 202 1.38 0.16 -14.35
C TYR A 202 2.63 -0.69 -14.09
N ALA A 203 2.85 -1.75 -14.86
CA ALA A 203 4.00 -2.63 -14.71
C ALA A 203 5.33 -1.86 -14.87
N THR A 204 5.39 -0.92 -15.83
CA THR A 204 6.53 -0.03 -16.03
C THR A 204 6.82 0.76 -14.74
N THR A 205 5.79 1.34 -14.12
CA THR A 205 5.99 2.09 -12.85
C THR A 205 6.45 1.19 -11.72
N LYS A 206 5.95 -0.05 -11.63
CA LYS A 206 6.32 -0.99 -10.56
C LYS A 206 7.76 -1.48 -10.68
N GLY A 207 8.26 -1.68 -11.90
CA GLY A 207 9.70 -1.89 -12.15
C GLY A 207 10.54 -0.68 -11.75
N GLY A 208 10.07 0.53 -12.06
CA GLY A 208 10.69 1.79 -11.64
C GLY A 208 10.79 1.93 -10.12
N ILE A 209 9.72 1.60 -9.37
CA ILE A 209 9.71 1.62 -7.90
C ILE A 209 10.79 0.69 -7.32
N VAL A 210 10.94 -0.51 -7.84
CA VAL A 210 11.99 -1.46 -7.40
C VAL A 210 13.39 -0.85 -7.55
N THR A 211 13.67 -0.30 -8.72
CA THR A 211 14.97 0.34 -9.00
C THR A 211 15.19 1.57 -8.12
N TYR A 212 14.18 2.42 -7.98
CA TYR A 212 14.23 3.62 -7.13
C TYR A 212 14.51 3.25 -5.67
N THR A 213 13.81 2.25 -5.13
CA THR A 213 13.99 1.76 -3.76
C THR A 213 15.43 1.32 -3.49
N LYS A 214 16.00 0.52 -4.38
CA LYS A 214 17.38 0.02 -4.26
C LYS A 214 18.41 1.16 -4.32
N ALA A 215 18.18 2.15 -5.18
CA ALA A 215 19.06 3.31 -5.29
C ALA A 215 18.95 4.22 -4.05
N LEU A 216 17.73 4.53 -3.61
CA LEU A 216 17.47 5.37 -2.44
C LEU A 216 18.03 4.73 -1.14
N ALA A 217 17.95 3.41 -1.00
CA ALA A 217 18.52 2.68 0.13
C ALA A 217 20.03 2.94 0.29
N LYS A 218 20.76 2.95 -0.83
CA LYS A 218 22.21 3.25 -0.83
C LYS A 218 22.51 4.71 -0.46
N GLN A 219 21.63 5.64 -0.79
CA GLN A 219 21.81 7.07 -0.47
C GLN A 219 21.50 7.35 1.02
N LEU A 220 20.54 6.64 1.62
CA LEU A 220 20.03 6.97 2.94
C LEU A 220 20.68 6.15 4.07
N ILE A 221 21.40 5.08 3.77
CA ILE A 221 21.99 4.23 4.80
C ILE A 221 23.03 4.98 5.66
N GLU A 222 23.77 5.93 5.10
CA GLU A 222 24.71 6.77 5.85
C GLU A 222 23.99 7.69 6.85
N LYS A 223 22.70 7.98 6.62
CA LYS A 223 21.83 8.71 7.56
C LYS A 223 21.18 7.77 8.58
N GLY A 224 21.43 6.48 8.52
CA GLY A 224 20.80 5.47 9.36
C GLY A 224 19.34 5.21 9.01
N VAL A 225 18.90 5.52 7.79
CA VAL A 225 17.53 5.31 7.31
C VAL A 225 17.48 4.10 6.39
N ARG A 226 16.56 3.18 6.65
CA ARG A 226 16.35 1.97 5.84
C ARG A 226 15.28 2.22 4.79
N VAL A 227 15.47 1.67 3.59
CA VAL A 227 14.51 1.78 2.49
C VAL A 227 14.28 0.40 1.89
N ASN A 228 13.03 -0.07 1.88
CA ASN A 228 12.67 -1.38 1.32
C ASN A 228 11.38 -1.30 0.52
N ALA A 229 11.14 -2.27 -0.33
CA ALA A 229 9.89 -2.42 -1.06
C ALA A 229 9.13 -3.68 -0.61
N VAL A 230 7.80 -3.60 -0.67
CA VAL A 230 6.92 -4.77 -0.63
C VAL A 230 6.34 -4.96 -2.03
N ALA A 231 6.37 -6.19 -2.53
CA ALA A 231 5.82 -6.57 -3.84
C ALA A 231 4.60 -7.49 -3.66
N PRO A 232 3.38 -6.92 -3.67
CA PRO A 232 2.15 -7.71 -3.60
C PRO A 232 1.94 -8.54 -4.86
N GLY A 233 1.37 -9.75 -4.70
CA GLY A 233 0.69 -10.51 -5.74
C GLY A 233 -0.78 -10.09 -5.89
N PRO A 234 -1.69 -11.03 -6.16
CA PRO A 234 -3.12 -10.75 -6.30
C PRO A 234 -3.78 -10.54 -4.92
N PHE A 235 -3.96 -9.29 -4.51
CA PHE A 235 -4.67 -8.90 -3.29
C PHE A 235 -6.08 -8.38 -3.60
N TRP A 236 -7.07 -8.80 -2.80
CA TRP A 236 -8.46 -8.41 -2.94
C TRP A 236 -8.67 -6.99 -2.42
N THR A 237 -8.61 -6.03 -3.31
CA THR A 237 -8.73 -4.59 -3.02
C THR A 237 -9.63 -3.91 -4.03
N VAL A 238 -10.17 -2.74 -3.68
CA VAL A 238 -11.02 -1.93 -4.56
C VAL A 238 -10.34 -1.55 -5.88
N LEU A 239 -9.02 -1.53 -5.94
CA LEU A 239 -8.23 -1.28 -7.14
C LEU A 239 -8.62 -2.21 -8.30
N GLN A 240 -9.01 -3.46 -8.01
CA GLN A 240 -9.29 -4.45 -9.04
C GLN A 240 -10.61 -4.15 -9.79
N PRO A 241 -11.77 -4.00 -9.12
CA PRO A 241 -13.03 -3.71 -9.81
C PRO A 241 -13.16 -2.27 -10.30
N SER A 242 -12.31 -1.33 -9.86
CA SER A 242 -12.35 0.08 -10.25
C SER A 242 -11.49 0.41 -11.49
N GLY A 243 -11.38 -0.52 -12.42
CA GLY A 243 -10.64 -0.35 -13.69
C GLY A 243 -9.25 -1.02 -13.68
N GLY A 244 -8.82 -1.58 -12.57
CA GLY A 244 -7.53 -2.28 -12.49
C GLY A 244 -7.53 -3.61 -13.23
N GLN A 245 -8.70 -4.24 -13.40
CA GLN A 245 -8.88 -5.49 -14.15
C GLN A 245 -10.20 -5.48 -14.93
N PRO A 246 -10.28 -6.16 -16.09
CA PRO A 246 -11.55 -6.46 -16.73
C PRO A 246 -12.41 -7.35 -15.83
N GLN A 247 -13.74 -7.20 -15.89
CA GLN A 247 -14.65 -7.87 -14.95
C GLN A 247 -14.55 -9.39 -14.99
N GLU A 248 -14.26 -9.98 -16.15
CA GLU A 248 -14.01 -11.42 -16.32
C GLU A 248 -12.79 -11.92 -15.54
N LYS A 249 -11.79 -11.05 -15.34
CA LYS A 249 -10.62 -11.34 -14.50
C LYS A 249 -10.93 -11.07 -13.01
N VAL A 250 -11.80 -10.09 -12.70
CA VAL A 250 -12.28 -9.85 -11.32
C VAL A 250 -13.06 -11.07 -10.81
N GLU A 251 -13.94 -11.66 -11.61
CA GLU A 251 -14.70 -12.87 -11.26
C GLU A 251 -13.79 -14.05 -10.87
N LYS A 252 -12.59 -14.13 -11.45
CA LYS A 252 -11.61 -15.21 -11.24
C LYS A 252 -10.37 -14.76 -10.49
N PHE A 253 -10.44 -13.58 -9.85
CA PHE A 253 -9.26 -12.95 -9.28
C PHE A 253 -8.59 -13.82 -8.22
N GLY A 254 -7.30 -14.04 -8.34
CA GLY A 254 -6.51 -14.88 -7.44
C GLY A 254 -6.63 -16.39 -7.65
N ALA A 255 -7.46 -16.88 -8.61
CA ALA A 255 -7.60 -18.32 -8.89
C ALA A 255 -6.28 -19.01 -9.26
N HIS A 256 -5.35 -18.29 -9.85
CA HIS A 256 -4.05 -18.83 -10.30
C HIS A 256 -2.94 -18.75 -9.23
N SER A 257 -3.21 -18.13 -8.06
CA SER A 257 -2.27 -18.20 -6.95
C SER A 257 -2.12 -19.65 -6.46
N ALA A 258 -1.01 -19.98 -5.81
CA ALA A 258 -0.82 -21.31 -5.22
C ALA A 258 -1.89 -21.64 -4.15
N PHE A 259 -2.54 -20.63 -3.59
CA PHE A 259 -3.63 -20.78 -2.62
C PHE A 259 -5.00 -20.95 -3.26
N GLY A 260 -5.14 -20.71 -4.59
CA GLY A 260 -6.42 -20.73 -5.30
C GLY A 260 -7.37 -19.59 -4.91
N ARG A 261 -6.85 -18.53 -4.28
CA ARG A 261 -7.58 -17.34 -3.84
C ARG A 261 -6.69 -16.09 -3.88
N PRO A 262 -7.25 -14.89 -3.87
CA PRO A 262 -6.45 -13.69 -3.60
C PRO A 262 -6.02 -13.63 -2.13
N GLY A 263 -4.93 -12.91 -1.86
CA GLY A 263 -4.60 -12.47 -0.51
C GLY A 263 -5.57 -11.38 -0.04
N GLN A 264 -5.80 -11.32 1.27
CA GLN A 264 -6.53 -10.22 1.89
C GLN A 264 -5.56 -9.12 2.33
N PRO A 265 -5.94 -7.84 2.32
CA PRO A 265 -5.08 -6.74 2.75
C PRO A 265 -4.35 -6.98 4.07
N VAL A 266 -5.02 -7.58 5.05
CA VAL A 266 -4.43 -7.90 6.34
C VAL A 266 -3.29 -8.94 6.27
N GLU A 267 -3.26 -9.80 5.25
CA GLU A 267 -2.24 -10.86 5.13
C GLU A 267 -0.85 -10.33 4.73
N ILE A 268 -0.78 -9.13 4.14
CA ILE A 268 0.50 -8.49 3.78
C ILE A 268 1.08 -7.62 4.91
N VAL A 269 0.22 -7.20 5.84
CA VAL A 269 0.57 -6.28 6.93
C VAL A 269 1.78 -6.69 7.76
N PRO A 270 1.97 -7.99 8.14
CA PRO A 270 3.14 -8.39 8.93
C PRO A 270 4.48 -8.00 8.33
N VAL A 271 4.57 -7.96 6.98
CA VAL A 271 5.80 -7.54 6.29
C VAL A 271 5.99 -6.02 6.43
N TYR A 272 4.94 -5.20 6.30
CA TYR A 272 5.04 -3.76 6.51
C TYR A 272 5.43 -3.41 7.95
N VAL A 273 4.84 -4.09 8.94
CA VAL A 273 5.18 -3.88 10.36
C VAL A 273 6.62 -4.30 10.65
N LEU A 274 7.07 -5.45 10.14
CA LEU A 274 8.46 -5.89 10.27
C LEU A 274 9.42 -4.84 9.70
N LEU A 275 9.20 -4.42 8.45
CA LEU A 275 10.09 -3.47 7.77
C LEU A 275 10.09 -2.08 8.43
N ALA A 276 8.99 -1.66 9.06
CA ALA A 276 8.90 -0.43 9.83
C ALA A 276 9.58 -0.52 11.21
N SER A 277 9.67 -1.73 11.78
CA SER A 277 10.18 -1.96 13.14
C SER A 277 11.70 -2.06 13.21
N GLN A 278 12.25 -2.04 14.44
CA GLN A 278 13.68 -2.26 14.68
C GLN A 278 14.10 -3.72 14.44
N GLU A 279 13.17 -4.66 14.37
CA GLU A 279 13.44 -6.07 14.06
C GLU A 279 14.08 -6.25 12.67
N ALA A 280 13.82 -5.32 11.74
CA ALA A 280 14.42 -5.29 10.41
C ALA A 280 15.71 -4.42 10.35
N SER A 281 16.46 -4.30 11.44
CA SER A 281 17.63 -3.40 11.53
C SER A 281 18.74 -3.70 10.51
N PHE A 282 18.83 -4.91 10.00
CA PHE A 282 19.81 -5.31 8.96
C PHE A 282 19.17 -5.52 7.59
N VAL A 283 17.99 -4.91 7.34
CA VAL A 283 17.23 -5.04 6.09
C VAL A 283 17.09 -3.68 5.42
N THR A 284 17.79 -3.47 4.30
CA THR A 284 17.67 -2.26 3.45
C THR A 284 18.01 -2.59 2.00
N GLY A 285 17.32 -1.94 1.06
CA GLY A 285 17.49 -2.18 -0.37
C GLY A 285 16.81 -3.45 -0.88
N GLU A 286 16.01 -4.11 -0.05
CA GLU A 286 15.36 -5.38 -0.36
C GLU A 286 13.94 -5.18 -0.90
N VAL A 287 13.49 -6.18 -1.67
CA VAL A 287 12.11 -6.31 -2.13
C VAL A 287 11.52 -7.58 -1.51
N TRP A 288 10.46 -7.42 -0.76
CA TRP A 288 9.78 -8.53 -0.07
C TRP A 288 8.52 -8.92 -0.82
N GLY A 289 8.54 -10.09 -1.46
CA GLY A 289 7.39 -10.65 -2.15
C GLY A 289 6.34 -11.22 -1.20
N VAL A 290 5.09 -10.81 -1.35
CA VAL A 290 3.92 -11.46 -0.76
C VAL A 290 2.97 -11.77 -1.91
N THR A 291 3.27 -12.85 -2.63
CA THR A 291 2.80 -13.04 -4.01
C THR A 291 1.84 -14.20 -4.19
N GLY A 292 1.59 -14.98 -3.15
CA GLY A 292 0.74 -16.16 -3.26
C GLY A 292 1.38 -17.30 -4.07
N GLY A 293 2.73 -17.36 -4.09
CA GLY A 293 3.50 -18.44 -4.72
C GLY A 293 4.20 -18.08 -6.05
N ALA A 294 3.96 -16.87 -6.60
CA ALA A 294 4.74 -16.40 -7.74
C ALA A 294 6.11 -15.86 -7.27
N GLY A 295 7.15 -16.06 -8.08
CA GLY A 295 8.50 -15.59 -7.76
C GLY A 295 8.67 -14.07 -7.97
N ILE A 296 9.70 -13.49 -7.35
CA ILE A 296 10.14 -12.11 -7.56
C ILE A 296 11.64 -12.05 -7.94
N ALA A 297 12.15 -13.12 -8.51
CA ALA A 297 13.55 -13.23 -8.93
C ALA A 297 13.67 -13.16 -10.44
#